data_d6de160f32b55a7741ab810e5cdf0850
#
_entry.id   d6de160f32b55a7741ab810e5cdf0850
#
_cell.length_a   1.000
_cell.length_b   1.000
_cell.length_c   1.000
_cell.angle_alpha   90.00
_cell.angle_beta   90.00
_cell.angle_gamma   90.00
#
_symmetry.space_group_name_H-M   'P 1'
#
loop_
_entity.id
_entity.type
_entity.pdbx_description
1 polymer ?
#
loop_
_entity_poly.entity_id
_entity_poly.type
_entity_poly.pdbx_seq_one_letter_code
_entity_poly.pdbx_strand_id
1 'polypeptide(L)'
;TEFLRQMNYDGLRGAEVPLMQRYASNDARGDHRKAPLWPEGKMPDAQAKQVQPYLEWHMPKQLKTKAVQIIFSGGAYNGNNPDDFEVAPVRRYLNEKGMAVVTMKYRTPRPQGGLAKHTTAWQDLQRCIRLVRSEAAAKGLDPQRIGIMGSSAGGHLALMGATSSQSRSYTPIDDIDKIPCSVQWAVAIYPAYALTDGIDAGNAKGGNENDSRLAPEFAFDLSTCPMLFIHGDADGWAAMNSVKCWEQLRRMGLQSDLHTLATRNHCFQRAASPETGSYTWMGRIWEFMNHKGYNK
;
A
#
# COMPACT_ATOMS: atom_id res chain seq x y z
N THR A 1 -11.79 -2.75 -31.24
CA THR A 1 -10.59 -3.44 -31.79
C THR A 1 -9.79 -2.49 -32.66
N GLU A 2 -10.42 -1.80 -33.62
CA GLU A 2 -9.75 -0.79 -34.48
C GLU A 2 -9.34 0.45 -33.68
N PHE A 3 -10.19 0.93 -32.78
CA PHE A 3 -9.95 2.05 -31.89
C PHE A 3 -8.75 1.81 -30.96
N LEU A 4 -8.56 0.60 -30.45
CA LEU A 4 -7.43 0.23 -29.59
C LEU A 4 -6.11 0.15 -30.36
N ARG A 5 -6.14 -0.22 -31.64
CA ARG A 5 -4.96 -0.17 -32.55
C ARG A 5 -4.52 1.27 -32.81
N GLN A 6 -5.47 2.18 -33.03
CA GLN A 6 -5.19 3.60 -33.26
C GLN A 6 -4.56 4.29 -32.04
N MET A 7 -4.80 3.78 -30.83
CA MET A 7 -4.24 4.27 -29.58
C MET A 7 -2.88 3.64 -29.22
N ASN A 8 -2.28 2.89 -30.14
CA ASN A 8 -1.01 2.18 -29.91
C ASN A 8 -1.02 1.18 -28.73
N TYR A 9 -2.22 0.70 -28.35
CA TYR A 9 -2.43 -0.19 -27.21
C TYR A 9 -1.81 -1.58 -27.45
N ASP A 10 -1.63 -1.97 -28.73
CA ASP A 10 -1.02 -3.25 -29.09
C ASP A 10 0.50 -3.30 -28.77
N GLY A 11 1.18 -2.14 -28.73
CA GLY A 11 2.58 -2.05 -28.32
C GLY A 11 2.78 -2.29 -26.83
N LEU A 12 1.80 -1.98 -25.99
CA LEU A 12 1.84 -2.23 -24.53
C LEU A 12 1.59 -3.71 -24.20
N ARG A 13 0.73 -4.40 -24.97
CA ARG A 13 0.41 -5.82 -24.76
C ARG A 13 1.62 -6.74 -24.84
N GLY A 14 2.51 -6.52 -25.80
CA GLY A 14 3.70 -7.34 -26.00
C GLY A 14 4.80 -7.13 -24.94
N ALA A 15 4.83 -5.95 -24.30
CA ALA A 15 5.87 -5.59 -23.33
C ALA A 15 5.50 -5.95 -21.87
N GLU A 16 4.22 -5.88 -21.51
CA GLU A 16 3.79 -6.02 -20.11
C GLU A 16 3.42 -7.45 -19.66
N VAL A 17 2.98 -8.32 -20.57
CA VAL A 17 2.75 -9.74 -20.23
C VAL A 17 4.04 -10.45 -19.79
N PRO A 18 5.16 -10.26 -20.48
CA PRO A 18 6.45 -10.72 -19.98
C PRO A 18 6.85 -10.12 -18.63
N LEU A 19 6.43 -8.87 -18.32
CA LEU A 19 6.70 -8.24 -17.03
C LEU A 19 6.05 -9.01 -15.87
N MET A 20 4.76 -9.31 -15.95
CA MET A 20 4.07 -10.05 -14.88
C MET A 20 4.67 -11.44 -14.67
N GLN A 21 4.94 -12.18 -15.74
CA GLN A 21 5.59 -13.49 -15.66
C GLN A 21 7.01 -13.39 -15.10
N ARG A 22 7.77 -12.39 -15.52
CA ARG A 22 9.13 -12.12 -15.03
C ARG A 22 9.16 -11.80 -13.54
N TYR A 23 8.16 -11.05 -13.03
CA TYR A 23 8.07 -10.68 -11.63
C TYR A 23 7.37 -11.73 -10.75
N ALA A 24 6.76 -12.74 -11.33
CA ALA A 24 6.18 -13.86 -10.60
C ALA A 24 7.21 -14.88 -10.09
N SER A 25 8.43 -14.93 -10.67
CA SER A 25 9.49 -15.85 -10.23
C SER A 25 10.18 -15.35 -8.95
N ASN A 26 10.50 -16.27 -8.03
CA ASN A 26 11.26 -15.98 -6.83
C ASN A 26 12.72 -15.64 -7.20
N ASP A 27 13.12 -14.38 -7.13
CA ASP A 27 14.52 -14.00 -7.25
C ASP A 27 15.07 -13.59 -5.87
N ALA A 28 15.92 -14.47 -5.32
CA ALA A 28 16.47 -14.36 -3.97
C ALA A 28 17.87 -13.71 -3.98
N ARG A 29 18.03 -12.51 -4.55
CA ARG A 29 19.31 -11.81 -4.53
C ARG A 29 19.21 -10.42 -3.93
N GLY A 30 19.58 -10.32 -2.65
CA GLY A 30 19.73 -9.07 -1.91
C GLY A 30 20.08 -9.36 -0.46
N ASP A 31 20.65 -8.40 0.26
CA ASP A 31 20.83 -8.48 1.71
C ASP A 31 19.45 -8.37 2.37
N HIS A 32 18.78 -9.53 2.52
CA HIS A 32 17.42 -9.65 3.07
C HIS A 32 17.44 -9.66 4.60
N ARG A 33 18.10 -8.68 5.21
CA ARG A 33 18.14 -8.57 6.67
C ARG A 33 16.81 -8.01 7.20
N LYS A 34 16.07 -8.87 7.89
CA LYS A 34 14.86 -8.49 8.63
C LYS A 34 15.24 -7.68 9.86
N ALA A 35 14.87 -6.41 9.87
CA ALA A 35 15.09 -5.52 11.01
C ALA A 35 13.79 -5.39 11.83
N PRO A 36 13.80 -5.72 13.14
CA PRO A 36 12.63 -5.60 13.98
C PRO A 36 12.18 -4.13 14.06
N LEU A 37 10.86 -3.89 14.06
CA LEU A 37 10.32 -2.53 14.20
C LEU A 37 10.47 -1.98 15.61
N TRP A 38 10.43 -2.83 16.62
CA TRP A 38 10.42 -2.44 18.01
C TRP A 38 11.65 -2.97 18.75
N PRO A 39 12.22 -2.19 19.67
CA PRO A 39 13.19 -2.70 20.62
C PRO A 39 12.58 -3.82 21.47
N GLU A 40 13.40 -4.74 21.91
CA GLU A 40 12.96 -5.85 22.75
C GLU A 40 12.21 -5.37 23.99
N GLY A 41 11.07 -5.98 24.26
CA GLY A 41 10.19 -5.66 25.39
C GLY A 41 9.45 -4.32 25.33
N LYS A 42 9.59 -3.54 24.25
CA LYS A 42 8.99 -2.19 24.13
C LYS A 42 7.87 -2.07 23.08
N MET A 43 7.42 -3.17 22.54
CA MET A 43 6.33 -3.18 21.55
C MET A 43 4.99 -2.82 22.23
N PRO A 44 4.30 -1.72 21.83
CA PRO A 44 3.04 -1.32 22.45
C PRO A 44 1.94 -2.34 22.15
N ASP A 45 1.01 -2.53 23.08
CA ASP A 45 -0.12 -3.49 22.96
C ASP A 45 0.30 -4.89 22.51
N ALA A 46 1.47 -5.35 22.96
CA ALA A 46 2.02 -6.65 22.59
C ALA A 46 1.09 -7.80 22.99
N GLN A 47 0.86 -8.72 22.06
CA GLN A 47 0.02 -9.90 22.29
C GLN A 47 0.75 -11.18 21.87
N ALA A 48 0.71 -12.20 22.71
CA ALA A 48 1.50 -13.43 22.54
C ALA A 48 1.25 -14.19 21.22
N LYS A 49 0.06 -14.04 20.64
CA LYS A 49 -0.31 -14.70 19.37
C LYS A 49 0.09 -13.91 18.12
N GLN A 50 0.51 -12.66 18.28
CA GLN A 50 0.88 -11.84 17.13
C GLN A 50 2.32 -12.12 16.69
N VAL A 51 2.53 -12.08 15.35
CA VAL A 51 3.87 -12.21 14.77
C VAL A 51 4.73 -10.99 15.12
N GLN A 52 6.03 -11.19 15.24
CA GLN A 52 6.98 -10.09 15.40
C GLN A 52 7.03 -9.25 14.12
N PRO A 53 6.77 -7.94 14.20
CA PRO A 53 6.81 -7.07 13.04
C PRO A 53 8.25 -6.68 12.68
N TYR A 54 8.52 -6.59 11.37
CA TYR A 54 9.83 -6.22 10.85
C TYR A 54 9.72 -5.44 9.54
N LEU A 55 10.78 -4.76 9.19
CA LEU A 55 11.00 -4.22 7.87
C LEU A 55 12.19 -4.91 7.18
N GLU A 56 12.21 -4.87 5.86
CA GLU A 56 13.29 -5.40 5.04
C GLU A 56 13.57 -4.44 3.87
N TRP A 57 14.84 -4.02 3.73
CA TRP A 57 15.27 -3.15 2.65
C TRP A 57 15.60 -3.94 1.39
N HIS A 58 15.09 -3.48 0.26
CA HIS A 58 15.39 -4.00 -1.07
C HIS A 58 15.96 -2.87 -1.92
N MET A 59 17.30 -2.81 -1.96
CA MET A 59 17.98 -1.80 -2.76
C MET A 59 18.09 -2.24 -4.21
N PRO A 60 17.85 -1.34 -5.20
CA PRO A 60 18.04 -1.66 -6.60
C PRO A 60 19.53 -1.86 -6.92
N LYS A 61 19.84 -2.61 -7.98
CA LYS A 61 21.23 -2.74 -8.46
C LYS A 61 21.88 -1.40 -8.76
N GLN A 62 21.11 -0.46 -9.26
CA GLN A 62 21.50 0.92 -9.52
C GLN A 62 20.39 1.84 -9.01
N LEU A 63 20.72 2.68 -8.04
CA LEU A 63 19.80 3.70 -7.55
C LEU A 63 19.65 4.80 -8.60
N LYS A 64 18.43 5.03 -9.10
CA LYS A 64 18.09 6.05 -10.09
C LYS A 64 17.17 7.12 -9.54
N THR A 65 16.53 6.85 -8.39
CA THR A 65 15.67 7.81 -7.69
C THR A 65 16.13 7.93 -6.24
N LYS A 66 15.82 9.05 -5.61
CA LYS A 66 16.06 9.22 -4.17
C LYS A 66 14.86 8.83 -3.31
N ALA A 67 13.81 8.29 -3.91
CA ALA A 67 12.57 7.93 -3.25
C ALA A 67 12.59 6.51 -2.69
N VAL A 68 11.74 6.29 -1.68
CA VAL A 68 11.52 4.98 -1.05
C VAL A 68 10.03 4.63 -1.11
N GLN A 69 9.71 3.42 -1.54
CA GLN A 69 8.36 2.87 -1.45
C GLN A 69 8.30 1.79 -0.36
N ILE A 70 7.51 2.04 0.69
CA ILE A 70 7.19 1.00 1.68
C ILE A 70 5.98 0.23 1.16
N ILE A 71 6.06 -1.11 1.13
CA ILE A 71 5.00 -1.99 0.61
C ILE A 71 4.63 -3.03 1.66
N PHE A 72 3.32 -3.31 1.78
CA PHE A 72 2.80 -4.34 2.67
C PHE A 72 1.56 -5.00 2.07
N SER A 73 1.39 -6.31 2.31
CA SER A 73 0.27 -7.09 1.76
C SER A 73 -1.01 -6.92 2.56
N GLY A 74 -2.09 -7.45 2.00
CA GLY A 74 -3.39 -7.61 2.66
C GLY A 74 -3.44 -8.75 3.66
N GLY A 75 -4.61 -9.47 3.65
CA GLY A 75 -4.85 -10.64 4.50
C GLY A 75 -5.80 -10.37 5.66
N ALA A 76 -6.71 -9.40 5.51
CA ALA A 76 -7.80 -9.08 6.46
C ALA A 76 -7.33 -8.82 7.90
N TYR A 77 -6.08 -8.39 8.10
CA TYR A 77 -5.40 -8.29 9.40
C TYR A 77 -5.26 -9.62 10.18
N ASN A 78 -5.57 -10.76 9.56
CA ASN A 78 -5.40 -12.09 10.15
C ASN A 78 -4.06 -12.75 9.78
N GLY A 79 -3.48 -12.33 8.69
CA GLY A 79 -2.16 -12.70 8.20
C GLY A 79 -1.65 -11.68 7.21
N ASN A 80 -0.35 -11.66 6.95
CA ASN A 80 0.26 -10.93 5.86
C ASN A 80 1.57 -11.62 5.47
N ASN A 81 1.98 -11.45 4.21
CA ASN A 81 3.24 -12.01 3.72
C ASN A 81 3.95 -10.99 2.82
N PRO A 82 5.11 -10.45 3.23
CA PRO A 82 5.84 -9.48 2.43
C PRO A 82 6.48 -10.04 1.15
N ASP A 83 6.35 -11.34 0.89
CA ASP A 83 6.86 -12.02 -0.32
C ASP A 83 5.76 -12.62 -1.19
N ASP A 84 4.50 -12.27 -0.95
CA ASP A 84 3.40 -12.79 -1.74
C ASP A 84 3.20 -12.06 -3.08
N PHE A 85 2.16 -12.49 -3.81
CA PHE A 85 1.78 -11.94 -5.13
C PHE A 85 1.35 -10.47 -5.09
N GLU A 86 1.01 -9.92 -3.94
CA GLU A 86 0.65 -8.50 -3.78
C GLU A 86 1.89 -7.61 -3.66
N VAL A 87 3.00 -8.14 -3.17
CA VAL A 87 4.20 -7.39 -2.81
C VAL A 87 5.37 -7.70 -3.75
N ALA A 88 5.72 -8.97 -3.93
CA ALA A 88 6.94 -9.35 -4.62
C ALA A 88 7.02 -8.84 -6.08
N PRO A 89 5.97 -8.89 -6.91
CA PRO A 89 6.05 -8.39 -8.27
C PRO A 89 6.30 -6.89 -8.34
N VAL A 90 5.57 -6.09 -7.58
CA VAL A 90 5.73 -4.62 -7.61
C VAL A 90 7.05 -4.18 -6.98
N ARG A 91 7.53 -4.87 -5.92
CA ARG A 91 8.86 -4.66 -5.35
C ARG A 91 9.95 -4.79 -6.43
N ARG A 92 9.94 -5.88 -7.19
CA ARG A 92 10.90 -6.12 -8.27
C ARG A 92 10.78 -5.10 -9.39
N TYR A 93 9.55 -4.80 -9.80
CA TYR A 93 9.27 -3.78 -10.82
C TYR A 93 9.86 -2.43 -10.43
N LEU A 94 9.65 -1.95 -9.21
CA LEU A 94 10.19 -0.68 -8.74
C LEU A 94 11.71 -0.71 -8.59
N ASN A 95 12.29 -1.81 -8.11
CA ASN A 95 13.75 -1.99 -8.05
C ASN A 95 14.38 -1.95 -9.46
N GLU A 96 13.77 -2.55 -10.47
CA GLU A 96 14.28 -2.45 -11.86
C GLU A 96 14.20 -1.02 -12.42
N LYS A 97 13.23 -0.22 -11.96
CA LYS A 97 13.18 1.22 -12.25
C LYS A 97 14.25 2.03 -11.50
N GLY A 98 14.97 1.40 -10.56
CA GLY A 98 16.03 2.04 -9.77
C GLY A 98 15.50 2.72 -8.49
N MET A 99 14.33 2.35 -8.01
CA MET A 99 13.75 2.84 -6.76
C MET A 99 14.02 1.87 -5.62
N ALA A 100 14.39 2.40 -4.46
CA ALA A 100 14.49 1.61 -3.23
C ALA A 100 13.10 1.22 -2.72
N VAL A 101 12.97 -0.01 -2.25
CA VAL A 101 11.74 -0.55 -1.67
C VAL A 101 12.01 -1.07 -0.27
N VAL A 102 11.06 -0.86 0.62
CA VAL A 102 11.00 -1.50 1.93
C VAL A 102 9.77 -2.37 1.98
N THR A 103 9.90 -3.64 2.33
CA THR A 103 8.73 -4.46 2.67
C THR A 103 8.51 -4.46 4.17
N MET A 104 7.25 -4.42 4.60
CA MET A 104 6.89 -4.43 6.00
C MET A 104 6.00 -5.63 6.32
N LYS A 105 6.41 -6.37 7.35
CA LYS A 105 5.57 -7.33 8.06
C LYS A 105 4.96 -6.62 9.26
N TYR A 106 3.67 -6.35 9.24
CA TYR A 106 2.97 -5.80 10.40
C TYR A 106 2.35 -6.91 11.27
N ARG A 107 1.99 -6.59 12.50
CA ARG A 107 1.41 -7.56 13.44
C ARG A 107 0.09 -8.14 12.97
N THR A 108 0.02 -9.45 12.98
CA THR A 108 -1.17 -10.28 12.74
C THR A 108 -1.13 -11.49 13.68
N PRO A 109 -2.27 -12.10 14.03
CA PRO A 109 -3.65 -11.76 13.67
C PRO A 109 -4.13 -10.45 14.30
N ARG A 110 -5.38 -10.07 14.00
CA ARG A 110 -6.07 -8.92 14.63
C ARG A 110 -5.88 -8.89 16.12
N PRO A 111 -5.69 -7.71 16.74
CA PRO A 111 -5.58 -7.63 18.19
C PRO A 111 -6.90 -8.03 18.86
N GLN A 112 -6.78 -8.51 20.08
CA GLN A 112 -7.90 -8.85 20.96
C GLN A 112 -8.07 -7.80 22.08
N GLY A 113 -9.01 -8.00 22.98
CA GLY A 113 -9.21 -7.12 24.14
C GLY A 113 -9.89 -5.80 23.82
N GLY A 114 -10.76 -5.76 22.81
CA GLY A 114 -11.54 -4.56 22.47
C GLY A 114 -10.80 -3.54 21.59
N LEU A 115 -9.55 -3.81 21.20
CA LEU A 115 -8.82 -2.97 20.25
C LEU A 115 -9.41 -3.09 18.85
N ALA A 116 -9.42 -1.99 18.10
CA ALA A 116 -9.82 -2.02 16.70
C ALA A 116 -8.90 -2.92 15.88
N LYS A 117 -9.44 -3.56 14.84
CA LYS A 117 -8.73 -4.54 13.98
C LYS A 117 -7.38 -4.07 13.43
N HIS A 118 -7.24 -2.77 13.23
CA HIS A 118 -6.06 -2.13 12.63
C HIS A 118 -5.06 -1.57 13.67
N THR A 119 -5.41 -1.50 14.95
CA THR A 119 -4.64 -0.75 15.97
C THR A 119 -3.16 -1.12 15.98
N THR A 120 -2.82 -2.40 16.17
CA THR A 120 -1.43 -2.82 16.26
C THR A 120 -0.69 -2.69 14.93
N ALA A 121 -1.36 -2.96 13.81
CA ALA A 121 -0.78 -2.77 12.48
C ALA A 121 -0.51 -1.28 12.16
N TRP A 122 -1.37 -0.38 12.63
CA TRP A 122 -1.15 1.07 12.46
C TRP A 122 0.02 1.57 13.29
N GLN A 123 0.19 1.08 14.52
CA GLN A 123 1.40 1.34 15.33
C GLN A 123 2.66 0.92 14.58
N ASP A 124 2.65 -0.30 14.02
CA ASP A 124 3.78 -0.83 13.25
C ASP A 124 4.07 0.01 12.00
N LEU A 125 3.05 0.47 11.27
CA LEU A 125 3.24 1.33 10.10
C LEU A 125 3.88 2.66 10.49
N GLN A 126 3.38 3.34 11.53
CA GLN A 126 3.97 4.60 11.98
C GLN A 126 5.43 4.42 12.40
N ARG A 127 5.74 3.33 13.11
CA ARG A 127 7.11 2.99 13.50
C ARG A 127 7.98 2.69 12.28
N CYS A 128 7.49 1.90 11.33
CA CYS A 128 8.21 1.58 10.10
C CYS A 128 8.57 2.83 9.30
N ILE A 129 7.64 3.76 9.09
CA ILE A 129 7.89 5.01 8.37
C ILE A 129 8.99 5.82 9.06
N ARG A 130 8.98 5.91 10.40
CA ARG A 130 10.01 6.61 11.17
C ARG A 130 11.38 5.99 11.04
N LEU A 131 11.48 4.65 11.13
CA LEU A 131 12.73 3.91 10.93
C LEU A 131 13.27 4.11 9.51
N VAL A 132 12.43 3.94 8.49
CA VAL A 132 12.82 4.17 7.09
C VAL A 132 13.33 5.60 6.90
N ARG A 133 12.65 6.58 7.46
CA ARG A 133 13.08 7.99 7.39
C ARG A 133 14.41 8.23 8.08
N SER A 134 14.65 7.63 9.23
CA SER A 134 15.90 7.79 9.97
C SER A 134 17.11 7.18 9.23
N GLU A 135 16.88 6.11 8.45
CA GLU A 135 17.92 5.39 7.72
C GLU A 135 18.16 5.89 6.29
N ALA A 136 17.20 6.64 5.72
CA ALA A 136 17.18 6.99 4.30
C ALA A 136 18.46 7.71 3.84
N ALA A 137 18.90 8.74 4.57
CA ALA A 137 20.08 9.54 4.19
C ALA A 137 21.35 8.70 4.12
N ALA A 138 21.56 7.78 5.07
CA ALA A 138 22.71 6.87 5.08
C ALA A 138 22.73 5.90 3.89
N LYS A 139 21.59 5.70 3.24
CA LYS A 139 21.42 4.86 2.03
C LYS A 139 21.42 5.67 0.73
N GLY A 140 21.74 6.98 0.78
CA GLY A 140 21.73 7.87 -0.38
C GLY A 140 20.32 8.29 -0.84
N LEU A 141 19.32 8.13 0.02
CA LEU A 141 17.92 8.42 -0.25
C LEU A 141 17.47 9.72 0.44
N ASP A 142 16.39 10.32 -0.04
CA ASP A 142 15.82 11.52 0.54
C ASP A 142 14.79 11.15 1.63
N PRO A 143 15.03 11.52 2.93
CA PRO A 143 14.09 11.25 4.01
C PRO A 143 12.70 11.87 3.82
N GLN A 144 12.57 12.86 2.93
CA GLN A 144 11.30 13.50 2.62
C GLN A 144 10.54 12.80 1.47
N ARG A 145 11.16 11.81 0.79
CA ARG A 145 10.56 11.13 -0.36
C ARG A 145 10.19 9.69 -0.05
N ILE A 146 9.24 9.53 0.87
CA ILE A 146 8.75 8.21 1.31
C ILE A 146 7.28 8.08 0.93
N GLY A 147 6.95 7.02 0.22
CA GLY A 147 5.59 6.60 -0.07
C GLY A 147 5.24 5.28 0.59
N ILE A 148 3.95 5.03 0.74
CA ILE A 148 3.41 3.76 1.25
C ILE A 148 2.49 3.13 0.23
N MET A 149 2.41 1.81 0.23
CA MET A 149 1.52 1.04 -0.63
C MET A 149 1.03 -0.20 0.10
N GLY A 150 -0.26 -0.48 -0.03
CA GLY A 150 -0.84 -1.71 0.47
C GLY A 150 -2.04 -2.18 -0.33
N SER A 151 -2.36 -3.48 -0.20
CA SER A 151 -3.46 -4.13 -0.89
C SER A 151 -4.50 -4.64 0.11
N SER A 152 -5.79 -4.63 -0.21
CA SER A 152 -6.87 -5.13 0.64
C SER A 152 -6.87 -4.51 2.06
N ALA A 153 -6.69 -5.27 3.11
CA ALA A 153 -6.48 -4.75 4.47
C ALA A 153 -5.20 -3.89 4.57
N GLY A 154 -4.16 -4.19 3.78
CA GLY A 154 -3.01 -3.31 3.61
C GLY A 154 -3.38 -2.01 2.90
N GLY A 155 -4.33 -2.01 1.97
CA GLY A 155 -4.89 -0.81 1.36
C GLY A 155 -5.60 0.09 2.39
N HIS A 156 -6.35 -0.51 3.32
CA HIS A 156 -6.90 0.20 4.48
C HIS A 156 -5.77 0.80 5.35
N LEU A 157 -4.73 0.02 5.63
CA LEU A 157 -3.59 0.49 6.40
C LEU A 157 -2.83 1.63 5.69
N ALA A 158 -2.75 1.61 4.35
CA ALA A 158 -2.21 2.71 3.56
C ALA A 158 -3.07 3.98 3.68
N LEU A 159 -4.41 3.83 3.69
CA LEU A 159 -5.34 4.94 3.98
C LEU A 159 -5.08 5.52 5.37
N MET A 160 -4.93 4.68 6.41
CA MET A 160 -4.58 5.14 7.76
C MET A 160 -3.28 5.94 7.78
N GLY A 161 -2.24 5.44 7.12
CA GLY A 161 -0.95 6.13 7.02
C GLY A 161 -1.00 7.46 6.28
N ALA A 162 -1.85 7.55 5.25
CA ALA A 162 -2.02 8.76 4.44
C ALA A 162 -2.86 9.85 5.13
N THR A 163 -3.91 9.46 5.86
CA THR A 163 -4.92 10.39 6.40
C THR A 163 -4.72 10.73 7.88
N SER A 164 -4.11 9.84 8.65
CA SER A 164 -4.03 9.95 10.11
C SER A 164 -2.59 10.09 10.64
N SER A 165 -1.68 10.64 9.82
CA SER A 165 -0.26 10.81 10.18
C SER A 165 -0.05 11.77 11.36
N GLN A 166 -0.97 12.69 11.60
CA GLN A 166 -0.93 13.65 12.72
C GLN A 166 -1.39 13.02 14.03
N SER A 167 -2.09 11.89 14.00
CA SER A 167 -2.56 11.18 15.18
C SER A 167 -1.52 10.15 15.62
N ARG A 168 -1.15 10.16 16.91
CA ARG A 168 -0.27 9.15 17.48
C ARG A 168 -1.05 7.88 17.78
N SER A 169 -0.56 6.75 17.27
CA SER A 169 -1.17 5.43 17.53
C SER A 169 -0.63 4.76 18.80
N TYR A 170 0.47 5.27 19.37
CA TYR A 170 1.09 4.77 20.59
C TYR A 170 1.89 5.86 21.31
N THR A 171 2.19 5.64 22.59
CA THR A 171 3.07 6.51 23.38
C THR A 171 4.53 6.35 22.92
N PRO A 172 5.26 7.45 22.63
CA PRO A 172 6.66 7.39 22.23
C PRO A 172 7.53 6.59 23.21
N ILE A 173 8.43 5.77 22.68
CA ILE A 173 9.30 4.88 23.46
C ILE A 173 10.79 5.21 23.33
N ASP A 174 11.18 5.91 22.26
CA ASP A 174 12.58 6.33 22.03
C ASP A 174 12.65 7.54 21.07
N ASP A 175 13.87 7.94 20.69
CA ASP A 175 14.10 9.11 19.83
C ASP A 175 13.58 8.94 18.39
N ILE A 176 13.45 7.71 17.90
CA ILE A 176 12.85 7.44 16.58
C ILE A 176 11.40 7.95 16.54
N ASP A 177 10.70 7.92 17.65
CA ASP A 177 9.29 8.34 17.72
C ASP A 177 9.10 9.87 17.73
N LYS A 178 10.18 10.63 17.80
CA LYS A 178 10.19 12.09 17.57
C LYS A 178 10.17 12.44 16.07
N ILE A 179 10.55 11.49 15.21
CA ILE A 179 10.58 11.65 13.75
C ILE A 179 9.14 11.66 13.21
N PRO A 180 8.78 12.56 12.26
CA PRO A 180 7.46 12.55 11.62
C PRO A 180 7.17 11.22 10.88
N CYS A 181 5.91 10.77 10.91
CA CYS A 181 5.44 9.59 10.15
C CYS A 181 4.53 9.94 8.98
N SER A 182 4.46 11.21 8.57
CA SER A 182 3.78 11.62 7.33
C SER A 182 4.50 11.04 6.11
N VAL A 183 3.76 10.83 5.03
CA VAL A 183 4.31 10.31 3.77
C VAL A 183 3.98 11.25 2.61
N GLN A 184 4.73 11.16 1.52
CA GLN A 184 4.56 12.05 0.35
C GLN A 184 3.48 11.57 -0.60
N TRP A 185 3.22 10.27 -0.64
CA TRP A 185 2.15 9.66 -1.43
C TRP A 185 1.75 8.32 -0.83
N ALA A 186 0.55 7.89 -1.19
CA ALA A 186 0.08 6.55 -0.85
C ALA A 186 -0.59 5.88 -2.04
N VAL A 187 -0.47 4.55 -2.11
CA VAL A 187 -1.12 3.71 -3.10
C VAL A 187 -2.00 2.69 -2.39
N ALA A 188 -3.29 2.74 -2.62
CA ALA A 188 -4.26 1.81 -2.06
C ALA A 188 -4.82 0.91 -3.17
N ILE A 189 -4.44 -0.36 -3.13
CA ILE A 189 -4.88 -1.36 -4.11
C ILE A 189 -6.06 -2.12 -3.50
N TYR A 190 -7.22 -2.04 -4.15
CA TYR A 190 -8.50 -2.60 -3.68
C TYR A 190 -8.66 -2.53 -2.15
N PRO A 191 -8.57 -1.33 -1.54
CA PRO A 191 -8.68 -1.20 -0.09
C PRO A 191 -10.01 -1.79 0.39
N ALA A 192 -9.94 -2.60 1.47
CA ALA A 192 -11.09 -3.07 2.20
C ALA A 192 -11.37 -2.15 3.41
N TYR A 193 -12.50 -2.31 4.06
CA TYR A 193 -12.85 -1.65 5.33
C TYR A 193 -12.88 -0.11 5.32
N ALA A 194 -12.90 0.53 4.16
CA ALA A 194 -12.96 1.99 4.10
C ALA A 194 -14.37 2.56 4.34
N LEU A 195 -15.39 1.70 4.36
CA LEU A 195 -16.79 2.07 4.56
C LEU A 195 -17.33 1.51 5.88
N THR A 196 -18.31 2.24 6.48
CA THR A 196 -18.88 1.90 7.80
C THR A 196 -19.86 0.74 7.78
N ASP A 197 -20.50 0.42 6.65
CA ASP A 197 -21.73 -0.37 6.61
C ASP A 197 -21.48 -1.87 6.50
N GLY A 198 -21.14 -2.51 7.63
CA GLY A 198 -21.14 -3.97 7.75
C GLY A 198 -20.11 -4.71 6.92
N ILE A 199 -19.27 -3.99 6.19
CA ILE A 199 -18.22 -4.54 5.32
C ILE A 199 -17.06 -5.13 6.13
N ASP A 200 -17.03 -4.88 7.41
CA ASP A 200 -16.12 -5.53 8.38
C ASP A 200 -16.19 -7.05 8.37
N ALA A 201 -17.29 -7.63 7.93
CA ALA A 201 -17.50 -9.07 7.91
C ALA A 201 -17.14 -9.75 6.59
N GLY A 202 -16.57 -9.05 5.62
CA GLY A 202 -16.37 -9.60 4.28
C GLY A 202 -17.69 -9.74 3.49
N ASN A 203 -18.75 -9.16 3.98
CA ASN A 203 -20.07 -9.19 3.36
C ASN A 203 -20.32 -7.91 2.56
N ALA A 204 -19.57 -7.71 1.50
CA ALA A 204 -19.92 -6.71 0.48
C ALA A 204 -21.28 -6.98 -0.19
N LYS A 205 -21.98 -8.02 0.20
CA LYS A 205 -23.18 -8.54 -0.44
C LYS A 205 -24.48 -7.85 -0.04
N GLY A 206 -24.46 -6.77 0.72
CA GLY A 206 -25.74 -6.28 1.21
C GLY A 206 -25.82 -4.84 1.66
N GLY A 207 -24.75 -4.09 1.66
CA GLY A 207 -24.80 -2.67 1.94
C GLY A 207 -25.30 -1.91 0.71
N ASN A 208 -26.10 -0.90 0.91
CA ASN A 208 -26.36 0.08 -0.14
C ASN A 208 -25.04 0.89 -0.30
N GLU A 209 -24.16 0.40 -1.15
CA GLU A 209 -22.82 0.98 -1.38
C GLU A 209 -22.88 2.47 -1.68
N ASN A 210 -23.99 2.93 -2.23
CA ASN A 210 -24.18 4.34 -2.58
C ASN A 210 -24.37 5.25 -1.37
N ASP A 211 -24.92 4.71 -0.28
CA ASP A 211 -25.18 5.46 0.97
C ASP A 211 -24.07 5.25 2.01
N SER A 212 -23.10 4.42 1.71
CA SER A 212 -22.00 4.10 2.61
C SER A 212 -21.17 5.33 2.93
N ARG A 213 -20.85 5.50 4.21
CA ARG A 213 -19.97 6.55 4.72
C ARG A 213 -18.56 6.00 4.94
N LEU A 214 -17.59 6.87 4.81
CA LEU A 214 -16.22 6.53 5.18
C LEU A 214 -16.12 6.15 6.66
N ALA A 215 -15.32 5.16 6.96
CA ALA A 215 -15.06 4.72 8.30
C ALA A 215 -14.43 5.86 9.14
N PRO A 216 -14.79 5.98 10.42
CA PRO A 216 -14.43 7.14 11.25
C PRO A 216 -12.93 7.21 11.62
N GLU A 217 -12.20 6.12 11.42
CA GLU A 217 -10.76 6.08 11.70
C GLU A 217 -9.91 6.94 10.76
N PHE A 218 -10.45 7.40 9.63
CA PHE A 218 -9.71 8.21 8.67
C PHE A 218 -9.86 9.70 8.97
N ALA A 219 -8.77 10.34 9.34
CA ALA A 219 -8.71 11.77 9.58
C ALA A 219 -8.26 12.51 8.30
N PHE A 220 -9.15 12.62 7.32
CA PHE A 220 -8.89 13.40 6.11
C PHE A 220 -8.76 14.89 6.45
N ASP A 221 -7.59 15.46 6.20
CA ASP A 221 -7.29 16.88 6.38
C ASP A 221 -6.32 17.38 5.30
N LEU A 222 -5.90 18.64 5.38
CA LEU A 222 -4.99 19.24 4.41
C LEU A 222 -3.56 18.66 4.46
N SER A 223 -3.22 17.86 5.47
CA SER A 223 -1.95 17.13 5.55
C SER A 223 -2.02 15.76 4.85
N THR A 224 -3.20 15.33 4.43
CA THR A 224 -3.39 14.07 3.69
C THR A 224 -2.62 14.14 2.36
N CYS A 225 -1.77 13.14 2.12
CA CYS A 225 -0.97 13.10 0.91
C CYS A 225 -1.80 12.71 -0.33
N PRO A 226 -1.35 13.06 -1.54
CA PRO A 226 -1.92 12.53 -2.78
C PRO A 226 -1.95 11.00 -2.81
N MET A 227 -3.02 10.42 -3.35
CA MET A 227 -3.23 8.97 -3.37
C MET A 227 -3.56 8.46 -4.77
N LEU A 228 -3.09 7.24 -5.03
CA LEU A 228 -3.53 6.43 -6.16
C LEU A 228 -4.40 5.27 -5.64
N PHE A 229 -5.55 5.08 -6.27
CA PHE A 229 -6.45 3.95 -6.04
C PHE A 229 -6.52 3.07 -7.29
N ILE A 230 -6.42 1.75 -7.13
CA ILE A 230 -6.65 0.78 -8.20
C ILE A 230 -7.59 -0.29 -7.65
N HIS A 231 -8.74 -0.51 -8.30
CA HIS A 231 -9.79 -1.41 -7.81
C HIS A 231 -10.46 -2.17 -8.95
N GLY A 232 -10.85 -3.41 -8.73
CA GLY A 232 -11.77 -4.12 -9.64
C GLY A 232 -13.18 -3.56 -9.52
N ASP A 233 -13.84 -3.18 -10.62
CA ASP A 233 -15.15 -2.54 -10.58
C ASP A 233 -16.26 -3.43 -10.00
N ALA A 234 -16.16 -4.75 -10.19
CA ALA A 234 -17.09 -5.76 -9.67
C ALA A 234 -16.49 -6.61 -8.53
N ASP A 235 -15.50 -6.08 -7.82
CA ASP A 235 -14.90 -6.72 -6.65
C ASP A 235 -15.94 -6.93 -5.55
N GLY A 236 -15.93 -8.11 -4.93
CA GLY A 236 -16.81 -8.42 -3.79
C GLY A 236 -16.57 -7.56 -2.55
N TRP A 237 -15.45 -6.85 -2.46
CA TRP A 237 -15.12 -5.84 -1.45
C TRP A 237 -15.38 -4.42 -1.94
N ALA A 238 -16.40 -4.24 -2.70
CA ALA A 238 -16.94 -3.02 -3.25
C ALA A 238 -15.92 -1.95 -3.68
N ALA A 239 -15.83 -1.69 -4.97
CA ALA A 239 -15.00 -0.61 -5.51
C ALA A 239 -15.31 0.76 -4.88
N MET A 240 -16.51 0.91 -4.30
CA MET A 240 -16.92 2.10 -3.56
C MET A 240 -16.00 2.45 -2.38
N ASN A 241 -15.26 1.48 -1.81
CA ASN A 241 -14.19 1.79 -0.85
C ASN A 241 -13.17 2.78 -1.45
N SER A 242 -12.74 2.56 -2.67
CA SER A 242 -11.82 3.47 -3.37
C SER A 242 -12.51 4.74 -3.86
N VAL A 243 -13.71 4.61 -4.42
CA VAL A 243 -14.47 5.75 -4.98
C VAL A 243 -14.79 6.79 -3.92
N LYS A 244 -15.26 6.38 -2.74
CA LYS A 244 -15.60 7.31 -1.65
C LYS A 244 -14.38 8.01 -1.07
N CYS A 245 -13.25 7.31 -0.93
CA CYS A 245 -12.00 7.93 -0.53
C CYS A 245 -11.50 8.95 -1.56
N TRP A 246 -11.53 8.58 -2.85
CA TRP A 246 -11.16 9.48 -3.94
C TRP A 246 -12.08 10.70 -4.00
N GLU A 247 -13.39 10.50 -3.87
CA GLU A 247 -14.38 11.59 -3.81
C GLU A 247 -14.07 12.56 -2.66
N GLN A 248 -13.77 12.04 -1.47
CA GLN A 248 -13.40 12.84 -0.31
C GLN A 248 -12.17 13.70 -0.58
N LEU A 249 -11.12 13.13 -1.15
CA LEU A 249 -9.90 13.85 -1.52
C LEU A 249 -10.19 14.95 -2.56
N ARG A 250 -11.01 14.64 -3.56
CA ARG A 250 -11.42 15.62 -4.59
C ARG A 250 -12.20 16.79 -3.99
N ARG A 251 -13.12 16.54 -3.05
CA ARG A 251 -13.88 17.58 -2.33
C ARG A 251 -12.96 18.50 -1.52
N MET A 252 -11.83 18.00 -1.05
CA MET A 252 -10.82 18.77 -0.32
C MET A 252 -9.82 19.48 -1.24
N GLY A 253 -9.96 19.39 -2.55
CA GLY A 253 -9.02 19.96 -3.52
C GLY A 253 -7.69 19.20 -3.63
N LEU A 254 -7.59 18.02 -3.01
CA LEU A 254 -6.40 17.17 -3.11
C LEU A 254 -6.41 16.36 -4.40
N GLN A 255 -5.28 16.36 -5.09
CA GLN A 255 -5.13 15.61 -6.33
C GLN A 255 -4.87 14.13 -6.04
N SER A 256 -5.71 13.26 -6.61
CA SER A 256 -5.58 11.82 -6.46
C SER A 256 -6.08 11.13 -7.72
N ASP A 257 -5.54 9.97 -8.03
CA ASP A 257 -5.90 9.18 -9.20
C ASP A 257 -6.74 7.97 -8.79
N LEU A 258 -7.70 7.59 -9.62
CA LEU A 258 -8.53 6.39 -9.43
C LEU A 258 -8.60 5.61 -10.75
N HIS A 259 -8.21 4.34 -10.70
CA HIS A 259 -8.36 3.40 -11.80
C HIS A 259 -9.29 2.26 -11.40
N THR A 260 -10.43 2.14 -12.07
CA THR A 260 -11.28 0.97 -11.97
C THR A 260 -10.98 0.01 -13.11
N LEU A 261 -10.82 -1.27 -12.81
CA LEU A 261 -10.48 -2.31 -13.76
C LEU A 261 -11.69 -3.24 -13.95
N ALA A 262 -12.00 -3.61 -15.18
CA ALA A 262 -13.11 -4.50 -15.51
C ALA A 262 -12.85 -5.93 -15.02
N THR A 263 -12.91 -6.15 -13.72
CA THR A 263 -12.67 -7.46 -13.08
C THR A 263 -13.49 -7.64 -11.81
N ARG A 264 -13.86 -8.89 -11.53
CA ARG A 264 -14.56 -9.30 -10.29
C ARG A 264 -13.61 -9.79 -9.18
N ASN A 265 -12.33 -9.92 -9.50
CA ASN A 265 -11.39 -10.55 -8.59
C ASN A 265 -10.90 -9.52 -7.57
N HIS A 266 -11.15 -9.77 -6.30
CA HIS A 266 -10.55 -8.98 -5.22
C HIS A 266 -9.03 -8.98 -5.39
N CYS A 267 -8.38 -10.07 -5.43
CA CYS A 267 -6.93 -10.14 -5.67
C CYS A 267 -6.64 -10.20 -7.18
N PHE A 268 -6.99 -9.18 -7.95
CA PHE A 268 -6.86 -9.17 -9.40
C PHE A 268 -5.44 -9.45 -9.90
N GLN A 269 -4.41 -9.18 -9.10
CA GLN A 269 -3.02 -9.47 -9.47
C GLN A 269 -2.78 -10.96 -9.75
N ARG A 270 -3.54 -11.87 -9.11
CA ARG A 270 -3.44 -13.32 -9.38
C ARG A 270 -3.94 -13.70 -10.75
N ALA A 271 -4.94 -12.97 -11.24
CA ALA A 271 -5.61 -13.23 -12.51
C ALA A 271 -5.31 -12.16 -13.55
N ALA A 272 -4.26 -11.36 -13.33
CA ALA A 272 -3.88 -10.31 -14.26
C ALA A 272 -3.47 -10.91 -15.60
N SER A 273 -4.19 -10.56 -16.64
CA SER A 273 -3.94 -10.99 -18.01
C SER A 273 -4.24 -9.87 -18.99
N PRO A 274 -3.72 -9.92 -20.22
CA PRO A 274 -4.04 -8.94 -21.26
C PRO A 274 -5.53 -8.81 -21.52
N GLU A 275 -6.28 -9.91 -21.41
CA GLU A 275 -7.71 -9.97 -21.68
C GLU A 275 -8.52 -9.22 -20.62
N THR A 276 -8.05 -9.17 -19.38
CA THR A 276 -8.71 -8.47 -18.27
C THR A 276 -8.28 -7.01 -18.15
N GLY A 277 -7.22 -6.59 -18.85
CA GLY A 277 -6.65 -5.26 -18.72
C GLY A 277 -5.97 -4.99 -17.37
N SER A 278 -6.10 -5.88 -16.41
CA SER A 278 -5.55 -5.72 -15.05
C SER A 278 -4.03 -5.93 -14.98
N TYR A 279 -3.38 -6.39 -16.04
CA TYR A 279 -1.93 -6.61 -16.10
C TYR A 279 -1.13 -5.29 -16.11
N THR A 280 -1.76 -4.14 -16.38
CA THR A 280 -1.09 -2.82 -16.46
C THR A 280 -0.97 -2.12 -15.10
N TRP A 281 -1.48 -2.71 -14.03
CA TRP A 281 -1.61 -2.05 -12.73
C TRP A 281 -0.29 -1.52 -12.15
N MET A 282 0.83 -2.22 -12.34
CA MET A 282 2.14 -1.74 -11.88
C MET A 282 2.62 -0.52 -12.65
N GLY A 283 2.32 -0.46 -13.96
CA GLY A 283 2.59 0.70 -14.80
C GLY A 283 1.88 1.96 -14.29
N ARG A 284 0.60 1.82 -13.85
CA ARG A 284 -0.17 2.94 -13.28
C ARG A 284 0.47 3.53 -12.02
N ILE A 285 1.10 2.69 -11.19
CA ILE A 285 1.84 3.16 -10.02
C ILE A 285 3.02 4.04 -10.45
N TRP A 286 3.80 3.57 -11.44
CA TRP A 286 4.95 4.33 -11.93
C TRP A 286 4.54 5.62 -12.63
N GLU A 287 3.47 5.59 -13.43
CA GLU A 287 2.91 6.77 -14.10
C GLU A 287 2.48 7.83 -13.07
N PHE A 288 1.74 7.43 -12.03
CA PHE A 288 1.35 8.31 -10.93
C PHE A 288 2.57 8.95 -10.26
N MET A 289 3.56 8.17 -9.89
CA MET A 289 4.79 8.66 -9.27
C MET A 289 5.53 9.63 -10.19
N ASN A 290 5.63 9.31 -11.48
CA ASN A 290 6.31 10.14 -12.47
C ASN A 290 5.58 11.46 -12.69
N HIS A 291 4.27 11.42 -12.86
CA HIS A 291 3.43 12.61 -13.04
C HIS A 291 3.54 13.57 -11.86
N LYS A 292 3.59 13.05 -10.64
CA LYS A 292 3.76 13.84 -9.42
C LYS A 292 5.22 14.18 -9.09
N GLY A 293 6.19 13.66 -9.83
CA GLY A 293 7.62 13.89 -9.60
C GLY A 293 8.17 13.18 -8.35
N TYR A 294 7.49 12.17 -7.83
CA TYR A 294 7.94 11.45 -6.65
C TYR A 294 9.13 10.53 -6.91
N ASN A 295 9.32 10.10 -8.13
CA ASN A 295 10.38 9.18 -8.56
C ASN A 295 11.64 9.86 -9.13
N LYS A 296 11.81 11.15 -8.88
CA LYS A 296 13.00 11.92 -9.30
C LYS A 296 14.16 11.78 -8.32
#